data_8a985061678f87342fc7aa7eda60a654
#
_entry.id   8a985061678f87342fc7aa7eda60a654
#
_cell.length_a   1.000
_cell.length_b   1.000
_cell.length_c   1.000
_cell.angle_alpha   90.00
_cell.angle_beta   90.00
_cell.angle_gamma   90.00
#
_symmetry.space_group_name_H-M   'P 1'
#
loop_
_entity.id
_entity.type
_entity.pdbx_description
1 polymer ?
#
loop_
_entity_poly.entity_id
_entity_poly.type
_entity_poly.pdbx_seq_one_letter_code
_entity_poly.pdbx_strand_id
1 'polypeptide(L)'
;LLLNDYIVEFELTSNRPDCQSIIGLAHEVSATLDKDVKLPESDFREIDKAIEYEVKVLDKDLCPRFIIREIKDIEIKPSPYFMQRCLIESGIRPINNIVDITNFVMLEYGQPLHAYDASKLSTKEFVIKRASDNDSFYTLDDLERKLDSEMLMITDGQKNIGIAGVMGGQNSDVSDTTTHIVLES
;
A
#
# COMPACT_ATOMS: atom_id res chain seq x y z
N LEU A 1 10.96 24.12 -14.74
CA LEU A 1 11.42 22.84 -14.18
C LEU A 1 12.35 23.13 -13.01
N LEU A 2 11.89 22.91 -11.78
CA LEU A 2 12.71 22.99 -10.56
C LEU A 2 13.57 21.73 -10.50
N LEU A 3 14.72 21.74 -11.17
CA LEU A 3 15.65 20.61 -11.19
C LEU A 3 16.72 20.72 -10.10
N ASN A 4 16.82 21.86 -9.41
CA ASN A 4 17.72 22.05 -8.29
C ASN A 4 16.92 21.93 -7.00
N ASP A 5 17.18 20.88 -6.23
CA ASP A 5 16.60 20.66 -4.91
C ASP A 5 17.65 20.04 -3.98
N TYR A 6 17.32 19.95 -2.69
CA TYR A 6 18.14 19.32 -1.68
C TYR A 6 17.47 18.03 -1.21
N ILE A 7 18.22 16.94 -1.25
CA ILE A 7 17.81 15.67 -0.63
C ILE A 7 18.53 15.57 0.70
N VAL A 8 17.76 15.37 1.75
CA VAL A 8 18.29 15.14 3.10
C VAL A 8 18.11 13.67 3.44
N GLU A 9 19.23 12.98 3.61
CA GLU A 9 19.23 11.57 4.01
C GLU A 9 19.34 11.48 5.54
N PHE A 10 18.46 10.69 6.14
CA PHE A 10 18.42 10.47 7.58
C PHE A 10 18.85 9.04 7.91
N GLU A 11 19.80 8.91 8.82
CA GLU A 11 20.14 7.64 9.43
C GLU A 11 19.30 7.47 10.71
N LEU A 12 18.32 6.55 10.64
CA LEU A 12 17.42 6.29 11.74
C LEU A 12 17.86 5.08 12.56
N THR A 13 17.86 5.22 13.87
CA THR A 13 18.14 4.09 14.76
C THR A 13 16.95 3.15 14.86
N SER A 14 17.18 1.86 15.11
CA SER A 14 16.15 0.81 15.12
C SER A 14 15.06 0.99 16.17
N ASN A 15 15.30 1.83 17.18
CA ASN A 15 14.33 2.18 18.22
C ASN A 15 13.44 3.38 17.86
N ARG A 16 13.57 3.93 16.65
CA ARG A 16 12.79 5.09 16.15
C ARG A 16 12.04 4.78 14.85
N PRO A 17 11.20 3.72 14.82
CA PRO A 17 10.41 3.39 13.62
C PRO A 17 9.37 4.48 13.29
N ASP A 18 8.97 5.28 14.23
CA ASP A 18 8.10 6.45 14.06
C ASP A 18 8.66 7.47 13.07
N CYS A 19 9.99 7.59 12.98
CA CYS A 19 10.67 8.51 12.07
C CYS A 19 10.80 7.98 10.62
N GLN A 20 10.30 6.79 10.30
CA GLN A 20 10.33 6.24 8.94
C GLN A 20 9.30 6.85 7.99
N SER A 21 8.63 7.93 8.40
CA SER A 21 7.70 8.69 7.57
C SER A 21 7.96 10.18 7.66
N ILE A 22 7.49 10.92 6.65
CA ILE A 22 7.60 12.38 6.63
C ILE A 22 6.90 13.01 7.83
N ILE A 23 5.70 12.51 8.19
CA ILE A 23 4.95 13.00 9.34
C ILE A 23 5.69 12.68 10.65
N GLY A 24 6.26 11.49 10.77
CA GLY A 24 7.06 11.13 11.94
C GLY A 24 8.28 12.04 12.10
N LEU A 25 9.02 12.29 11.02
CA LEU A 25 10.13 13.26 11.03
C LEU A 25 9.66 14.68 11.34
N ALA A 26 8.48 15.10 10.82
CA ALA A 26 7.92 16.41 11.10
C ALA A 26 7.65 16.60 12.60
N HIS A 27 7.19 15.58 13.32
CA HIS A 27 7.02 15.62 14.77
C HIS A 27 8.36 15.80 15.50
N GLU A 28 9.43 15.14 15.07
CA GLU A 28 10.77 15.33 15.66
C GLU A 28 11.33 16.74 15.43
N VAL A 29 11.17 17.23 14.19
CA VAL A 29 11.57 18.61 13.87
C VAL A 29 10.75 19.62 14.66
N SER A 30 9.46 19.39 14.81
CA SER A 30 8.56 20.19 15.64
C SER A 30 9.03 20.27 17.08
N ALA A 31 9.30 19.13 17.71
CA ALA A 31 9.80 19.07 19.09
C ALA A 31 11.16 19.76 19.25
N THR A 32 12.04 19.64 18.25
CA THR A 32 13.40 20.23 18.30
C THR A 32 13.38 21.74 18.10
N LEU A 33 12.52 22.24 17.21
CA LEU A 33 12.50 23.65 16.81
C LEU A 33 11.38 24.48 17.48
N ASP A 34 10.59 23.85 18.33
CA ASP A 34 9.39 24.47 18.96
C ASP A 34 8.45 25.08 17.92
N LYS A 35 8.07 24.26 16.91
CA LYS A 35 7.19 24.64 15.81
C LYS A 35 6.01 23.68 15.70
N ASP A 36 4.85 24.20 15.32
CA ASP A 36 3.66 23.37 15.11
C ASP A 36 3.79 22.51 13.83
N VAL A 37 3.39 21.26 13.94
CA VAL A 37 3.24 20.38 12.75
C VAL A 37 1.94 20.75 12.02
N LYS A 38 2.06 20.95 10.70
CA LYS A 38 0.90 21.09 9.83
C LYS A 38 0.68 19.74 9.12
N LEU A 39 -0.37 19.06 9.53
CA LEU A 39 -0.78 17.82 8.85
C LEU A 39 -1.48 18.14 7.53
N PRO A 40 -1.35 17.27 6.52
CA PRO A 40 -2.13 17.39 5.29
C PRO A 40 -3.63 17.37 5.59
N GLU A 41 -4.36 18.27 4.93
CA GLU A 41 -5.82 18.23 4.97
C GLU A 41 -6.32 17.18 3.97
N SER A 42 -7.29 16.37 4.42
CA SER A 42 -7.97 15.40 3.56
C SER A 42 -9.42 15.85 3.35
N ASP A 43 -9.76 16.24 2.13
CA ASP A 43 -11.14 16.49 1.70
C ASP A 43 -11.49 15.47 0.61
N PHE A 44 -12.31 14.49 0.94
CA PHE A 44 -12.79 13.51 -0.01
C PHE A 44 -14.27 13.20 0.23
N ARG A 45 -14.96 12.85 -0.86
CA ARG A 45 -16.37 12.45 -0.79
C ARG A 45 -16.46 10.93 -0.74
N GLU A 46 -17.14 10.44 0.27
CA GLU A 46 -17.56 9.05 0.32
C GLU A 46 -18.90 8.88 -0.40
N ILE A 47 -19.05 7.73 -1.06
CA ILE A 47 -20.35 7.33 -1.59
C ILE A 47 -21.15 6.78 -0.42
N ASP A 48 -22.40 7.25 -0.26
CA ASP A 48 -23.32 6.75 0.77
C ASP A 48 -23.85 5.35 0.38
N LYS A 49 -22.93 4.42 0.26
CA LYS A 49 -23.18 3.02 -0.07
C LYS A 49 -22.16 2.14 0.63
N ALA A 50 -22.63 1.10 1.30
CA ALA A 50 -21.75 0.13 1.91
C ALA A 50 -20.84 -0.55 0.87
N ILE A 51 -19.61 -0.84 1.25
CA ILE A 51 -18.67 -1.64 0.45
C ILE A 51 -19.26 -3.03 0.20
N GLU A 52 -19.03 -3.57 -1.00
CA GLU A 52 -19.55 -4.88 -1.39
C GLU A 52 -18.67 -6.05 -0.93
N TYR A 53 -17.49 -5.77 -0.39
CA TYR A 53 -16.51 -6.76 0.01
C TYR A 53 -16.60 -7.08 1.52
N GLU A 54 -16.39 -8.35 1.87
CA GLU A 54 -16.28 -8.82 3.24
C GLU A 54 -14.81 -9.11 3.59
N VAL A 55 -14.40 -8.81 4.81
CA VAL A 55 -13.06 -9.11 5.34
C VAL A 55 -13.16 -10.14 6.45
N LYS A 56 -12.40 -11.23 6.32
CA LYS A 56 -12.28 -12.30 7.32
C LYS A 56 -10.81 -12.48 7.72
N VAL A 57 -10.46 -12.09 8.93
CA VAL A 57 -9.13 -12.35 9.49
C VAL A 57 -9.20 -13.62 10.32
N LEU A 58 -8.60 -14.72 9.81
CA LEU A 58 -8.58 -16.01 10.48
C LEU A 58 -7.41 -16.15 11.45
N ASP A 59 -6.28 -15.48 11.17
CA ASP A 59 -5.10 -15.45 12.03
C ASP A 59 -4.91 -14.07 12.64
N LYS A 60 -5.54 -13.87 13.80
CA LYS A 60 -5.54 -12.57 14.49
C LYS A 60 -4.22 -12.27 15.19
N ASP A 61 -3.40 -13.26 15.44
CA ASP A 61 -2.09 -13.09 16.10
C ASP A 61 -1.11 -12.41 15.15
N LEU A 62 -1.15 -12.78 13.85
CA LEU A 62 -0.29 -12.19 12.82
C LEU A 62 -0.90 -10.95 12.17
N CYS A 63 -2.25 -10.88 12.11
CA CYS A 63 -2.96 -9.74 11.55
C CYS A 63 -4.09 -9.30 12.49
N PRO A 64 -3.82 -8.40 13.44
CA PRO A 64 -4.84 -7.94 14.38
C PRO A 64 -5.90 -7.06 13.72
N ARG A 65 -5.58 -6.42 12.58
CA ARG A 65 -6.47 -5.52 11.85
C ARG A 65 -6.13 -5.53 10.36
N PHE A 66 -7.16 -5.58 9.53
CA PHE A 66 -7.06 -5.44 8.08
C PHE A 66 -8.20 -4.54 7.59
N ILE A 67 -7.88 -3.52 6.83
CA ILE A 67 -8.83 -2.54 6.33
C ILE A 67 -8.81 -2.57 4.82
N ILE A 68 -9.98 -2.46 4.20
CA ILE A 68 -10.11 -2.27 2.76
C ILE A 68 -10.97 -1.07 2.43
N ARG A 69 -10.71 -0.45 1.30
CA ARG A 69 -11.51 0.61 0.72
C ARG A 69 -11.70 0.40 -0.78
N GLU A 70 -12.93 0.45 -1.23
CA GLU A 70 -13.30 0.32 -2.63
C GLU A 70 -13.28 1.68 -3.31
N ILE A 71 -12.66 1.79 -4.49
CA ILE A 71 -12.61 3.02 -5.30
C ILE A 71 -13.00 2.65 -6.73
N LYS A 72 -14.02 3.32 -7.27
CA LYS A 72 -14.59 3.10 -8.60
C LYS A 72 -14.30 4.27 -9.53
N ASP A 73 -14.50 4.04 -10.82
CA ASP A 73 -14.41 5.03 -11.88
C ASP A 73 -13.03 5.72 -11.92
N ILE A 74 -11.98 4.94 -11.70
CA ILE A 74 -10.59 5.40 -11.84
C ILE A 74 -10.11 5.26 -13.28
N GLU A 75 -9.12 6.06 -13.63
CA GLU A 75 -8.38 5.99 -14.87
C GLU A 75 -6.89 5.84 -14.55
N ILE A 76 -6.25 4.83 -15.13
CA ILE A 76 -4.80 4.64 -14.96
C ILE A 76 -4.06 5.58 -15.89
N LYS A 77 -3.16 6.38 -15.31
CA LYS A 77 -2.38 7.39 -16.02
C LYS A 77 -1.10 7.73 -15.25
N PRO A 78 -0.14 8.44 -15.85
CA PRO A 78 1.01 8.96 -15.12
C PRO A 78 0.58 9.84 -13.96
N SER A 79 1.28 9.73 -12.85
CA SER A 79 1.07 10.58 -11.67
C SER A 79 1.38 12.05 -11.97
N PRO A 80 0.82 13.00 -11.21
CA PRO A 80 1.21 14.40 -11.28
C PRO A 80 2.72 14.57 -11.05
N TYR A 81 3.33 15.52 -11.74
CA TYR A 81 4.78 15.71 -11.73
C TYR A 81 5.36 15.88 -10.31
N PHE A 82 4.67 16.61 -9.42
CA PHE A 82 5.14 16.78 -8.04
C PHE A 82 5.27 15.44 -7.30
N MET A 83 4.33 14.54 -7.49
CA MET A 83 4.33 13.21 -6.87
C MET A 83 5.46 12.34 -7.44
N GLN A 84 5.60 12.32 -8.77
CA GLN A 84 6.71 11.60 -9.41
C GLN A 84 8.06 12.10 -8.89
N ARG A 85 8.23 13.43 -8.74
CA ARG A 85 9.45 14.02 -8.22
C ARG A 85 9.73 13.56 -6.78
N CYS A 86 8.75 13.65 -5.88
CA CYS A 86 8.91 13.21 -4.49
C CYS A 86 9.30 11.72 -4.41
N LEU A 87 8.70 10.86 -5.23
CA LEU A 87 9.02 9.45 -5.28
C LEU A 87 10.45 9.21 -5.77
N ILE A 88 10.85 9.86 -6.88
CA ILE A 88 12.20 9.74 -7.45
C ILE A 88 13.26 10.21 -6.44
N GLU A 89 13.04 11.33 -5.79
CA GLU A 89 13.92 11.91 -4.77
C GLU A 89 14.02 11.00 -3.53
N SER A 90 13.00 10.18 -3.28
CA SER A 90 12.98 9.14 -2.23
C SER A 90 13.48 7.78 -2.71
N GLY A 91 14.02 7.67 -3.93
CA GLY A 91 14.54 6.43 -4.49
C GLY A 91 13.49 5.46 -5.03
N ILE A 92 12.24 5.88 -5.17
CA ILE A 92 11.14 5.07 -5.69
C ILE A 92 10.86 5.44 -7.15
N ARG A 93 10.83 4.43 -8.02
CA ARG A 93 10.48 4.64 -9.43
C ARG A 93 8.97 4.79 -9.60
N PRO A 94 8.47 5.90 -10.17
CA PRO A 94 7.06 6.05 -10.53
C PRO A 94 6.62 4.99 -11.56
N ILE A 95 5.39 4.50 -11.43
CA ILE A 95 4.80 3.47 -12.30
C ILE A 95 3.52 4.03 -12.93
N ASN A 96 2.49 4.24 -12.11
CA ASN A 96 1.22 4.85 -12.49
C ASN A 96 0.60 5.53 -11.27
N ASN A 97 -0.43 6.34 -11.49
CA ASN A 97 -1.07 7.12 -10.43
C ASN A 97 -1.53 6.30 -9.22
N ILE A 98 -2.01 5.08 -9.40
CA ILE A 98 -2.50 4.25 -8.29
C ILE A 98 -1.34 3.72 -7.45
N VAL A 99 -0.36 3.08 -8.08
CA VAL A 99 0.84 2.55 -7.39
C VAL A 99 1.64 3.69 -6.76
N ASP A 100 1.75 4.81 -7.44
CA ASP A 100 2.48 5.98 -6.95
C ASP A 100 1.79 6.62 -5.74
N ILE A 101 0.45 6.68 -5.72
CA ILE A 101 -0.32 7.14 -4.55
C ILE A 101 -0.07 6.22 -3.35
N THR A 102 -0.08 4.89 -3.52
CA THR A 102 0.18 3.97 -2.41
C THR A 102 1.58 4.16 -1.83
N ASN A 103 2.59 4.33 -2.69
CA ASN A 103 3.97 4.62 -2.28
C ASN A 103 4.10 6.01 -1.64
N PHE A 104 3.44 7.02 -2.20
CA PHE A 104 3.46 8.37 -1.65
C PHE A 104 2.85 8.43 -0.24
N VAL A 105 1.70 7.78 -0.03
CA VAL A 105 1.06 7.69 1.30
C VAL A 105 1.94 6.91 2.28
N MET A 106 2.59 5.84 1.83
CA MET A 106 3.55 5.09 2.66
C MET A 106 4.71 5.99 3.12
N LEU A 107 5.28 6.80 2.23
CA LEU A 107 6.35 7.74 2.61
C LEU A 107 5.84 8.83 3.55
N GLU A 108 4.64 9.34 3.33
CA GLU A 108 4.08 10.44 4.11
C GLU A 108 3.64 10.00 5.50
N TYR A 109 2.89 8.90 5.61
CA TYR A 109 2.27 8.41 6.85
C TYR A 109 2.96 7.20 7.49
N GLY A 110 3.85 6.52 6.78
CA GLY A 110 4.48 5.29 7.25
C GLY A 110 3.59 4.05 7.14
N GLN A 111 2.43 4.16 6.47
CA GLN A 111 1.49 3.06 6.30
C GLN A 111 1.59 2.47 4.89
N PRO A 112 2.10 1.24 4.75
CA PRO A 112 2.07 0.53 3.48
C PRO A 112 0.64 0.28 3.02
N LEU A 113 0.40 0.49 1.72
CA LEU A 113 -0.87 0.22 1.06
C LEU A 113 -0.64 -0.66 -0.16
N HIS A 114 -1.63 -1.45 -0.53
CA HIS A 114 -1.65 -2.15 -1.81
C HIS A 114 -2.99 -1.96 -2.52
N ALA A 115 -2.97 -1.97 -3.85
CA ALA A 115 -4.16 -1.82 -4.69
C ALA A 115 -4.37 -3.08 -5.54
N TYR A 116 -5.55 -3.69 -5.40
CA TYR A 116 -5.99 -4.81 -6.21
C TYR A 116 -6.93 -4.35 -7.31
N ASP A 117 -6.77 -4.88 -8.52
CA ASP A 117 -7.76 -4.74 -9.58
C ASP A 117 -9.01 -5.56 -9.22
N ALA A 118 -10.13 -4.88 -8.97
CA ALA A 118 -11.37 -5.52 -8.56
C ALA A 118 -11.92 -6.51 -9.60
N SER A 119 -11.60 -6.31 -10.89
CA SER A 119 -12.01 -7.21 -11.97
C SER A 119 -11.27 -8.55 -11.98
N LYS A 120 -10.10 -8.59 -11.35
CA LYS A 120 -9.26 -9.80 -11.25
C LYS A 120 -9.56 -10.62 -10.00
N LEU A 121 -10.37 -10.10 -9.06
CA LEU A 121 -10.77 -10.83 -7.85
C LEU A 121 -11.87 -11.84 -8.18
N SER A 122 -11.72 -13.05 -7.67
CA SER A 122 -12.66 -14.16 -7.94
C SER A 122 -13.96 -14.03 -7.17
N THR A 123 -13.90 -13.43 -5.97
CA THR A 123 -15.07 -13.22 -5.11
C THR A 123 -15.06 -11.82 -4.50
N LYS A 124 -16.08 -11.51 -3.71
CA LYS A 124 -16.18 -10.28 -2.91
C LYS A 124 -15.71 -10.50 -1.46
N GLU A 125 -14.71 -11.35 -1.26
CA GLU A 125 -14.16 -11.63 0.06
C GLU A 125 -12.66 -11.39 0.09
N PHE A 126 -12.16 -10.89 1.21
CA PHE A 126 -10.76 -10.89 1.58
C PHE A 126 -10.59 -11.80 2.80
N VAL A 127 -9.83 -12.86 2.66
CA VAL A 127 -9.55 -13.79 3.75
C VAL A 127 -8.06 -13.79 4.04
N ILE A 128 -7.71 -13.37 5.25
CA ILE A 128 -6.33 -13.34 5.72
C ILE A 128 -6.10 -14.60 6.56
N LYS A 129 -5.21 -15.47 6.07
CA LYS A 129 -4.94 -16.79 6.66
C LYS A 129 -3.50 -17.22 6.39
N ARG A 130 -3.03 -18.20 7.16
CA ARG A 130 -1.74 -18.86 6.86
C ARG A 130 -1.79 -19.60 5.53
N ALA A 131 -0.65 -19.66 4.85
CA ALA A 131 -0.49 -20.47 3.67
C ALA A 131 -0.56 -21.97 4.00
N SER A 132 -0.76 -22.79 2.97
CA SER A 132 -0.58 -24.23 3.07
C SER A 132 0.86 -24.60 2.70
N ASP A 133 1.42 -25.60 3.40
CA ASP A 133 2.77 -26.06 3.09
C ASP A 133 2.83 -26.61 1.66
N ASN A 134 3.90 -26.25 0.96
CA ASN A 134 4.19 -26.58 -0.43
C ASN A 134 3.28 -25.94 -1.49
N ASP A 135 2.40 -25.03 -1.14
CA ASP A 135 1.76 -24.17 -2.13
C ASP A 135 2.80 -23.28 -2.81
N SER A 136 2.51 -22.85 -4.03
CA SER A 136 3.32 -21.87 -4.73
C SER A 136 2.51 -20.63 -5.10
N PHE A 137 3.18 -19.50 -5.18
CA PHE A 137 2.57 -18.21 -5.48
C PHE A 137 3.50 -17.33 -6.30
N TYR A 138 3.00 -16.73 -7.38
CA TYR A 138 3.74 -15.80 -8.21
C TYR A 138 3.55 -14.37 -7.70
N THR A 139 4.65 -13.76 -7.28
CA THR A 139 4.69 -12.38 -6.81
C THR A 139 4.89 -11.38 -7.96
N LEU A 140 4.68 -10.07 -7.69
CA LEU A 140 4.79 -8.99 -8.68
C LEU A 140 6.17 -8.84 -9.33
N ASP A 141 7.20 -9.45 -8.78
CA ASP A 141 8.57 -9.48 -9.32
C ASP A 141 8.83 -10.67 -10.27
N ASP A 142 7.78 -11.32 -10.77
CA ASP A 142 7.81 -12.47 -11.66
C ASP A 142 8.47 -13.73 -11.08
N LEU A 143 8.58 -13.81 -9.74
CA LEU A 143 9.20 -14.95 -9.07
C LEU A 143 8.15 -15.88 -8.46
N GLU A 144 8.34 -17.17 -8.66
CA GLU A 144 7.60 -18.20 -7.96
C GLU A 144 8.15 -18.38 -6.54
N ARG A 145 7.28 -18.20 -5.54
CA ARG A 145 7.60 -18.39 -4.13
C ARG A 145 6.97 -19.68 -3.64
N LYS A 146 7.76 -20.54 -3.03
CA LYS A 146 7.22 -21.66 -2.27
C LYS A 146 6.73 -21.15 -0.92
N LEU A 147 5.53 -21.51 -0.60
CA LEU A 147 4.86 -21.10 0.64
C LEU A 147 5.02 -22.17 1.72
N ASP A 148 5.00 -21.71 2.96
CA ASP A 148 4.91 -22.57 4.16
C ASP A 148 3.87 -22.00 5.15
N SER A 149 3.53 -22.79 6.14
CA SER A 149 2.50 -22.45 7.12
C SER A 149 2.84 -21.29 8.08
N GLU A 150 4.08 -20.79 8.06
CA GLU A 150 4.46 -19.57 8.80
C GLU A 150 4.16 -18.28 8.03
N MET A 151 3.90 -18.37 6.72
CA MET A 151 3.60 -17.23 5.87
C MET A 151 2.12 -16.87 5.93
N LEU A 152 1.84 -15.57 6.10
CA LEU A 152 0.48 -15.04 6.09
C LEU A 152 0.11 -14.61 4.67
N MET A 153 -1.03 -15.09 4.19
CA MET A 153 -1.55 -14.81 2.87
C MET A 153 -2.81 -13.95 2.92
N ILE A 154 -2.94 -13.09 1.93
CA ILE A 154 -4.18 -12.43 1.58
C ILE A 154 -4.78 -13.21 0.42
N THR A 155 -6.04 -13.62 0.57
CA THR A 155 -6.77 -14.38 -0.45
C THR A 155 -8.09 -13.68 -0.79
N ASP A 156 -8.57 -13.90 -2.00
CA ASP A 156 -9.90 -13.43 -2.43
C ASP A 156 -11.01 -14.46 -2.16
N GLY A 157 -10.79 -15.36 -1.19
CA GLY A 157 -11.70 -16.47 -0.86
C GLY A 157 -11.47 -17.72 -1.70
N GLN A 158 -10.88 -17.63 -2.88
CA GLN A 158 -10.59 -18.77 -3.76
C GLN A 158 -9.10 -18.96 -4.03
N LYS A 159 -8.36 -17.88 -4.25
CA LYS A 159 -6.93 -17.92 -4.58
C LYS A 159 -6.13 -16.94 -3.73
N ASN A 160 -4.85 -17.21 -3.58
CA ASN A 160 -3.90 -16.26 -2.98
C ASN A 160 -3.73 -15.05 -3.92
N ILE A 161 -3.76 -13.84 -3.36
CA ILE A 161 -3.59 -12.58 -4.09
C ILE A 161 -2.44 -11.74 -3.54
N GLY A 162 -1.88 -12.09 -2.40
CA GLY A 162 -0.71 -11.42 -1.82
C GLY A 162 -0.11 -12.18 -0.65
N ILE A 163 1.19 -11.97 -0.43
CA ILE A 163 1.88 -12.34 0.81
C ILE A 163 1.77 -11.11 1.73
N ALA A 164 1.05 -11.26 2.84
CA ALA A 164 0.71 -10.15 3.72
C ALA A 164 1.97 -9.43 4.25
N GLY A 165 2.00 -8.11 4.10
CA GLY A 165 3.11 -7.26 4.53
C GLY A 165 4.41 -7.42 3.72
N VAL A 166 4.40 -8.21 2.63
CA VAL A 166 5.58 -8.49 1.82
C VAL A 166 5.38 -8.05 0.37
N MET A 167 4.47 -8.69 -0.37
CA MET A 167 4.31 -8.41 -1.80
C MET A 167 2.98 -8.93 -2.35
N GLY A 168 2.34 -8.14 -3.21
CA GLY A 168 1.16 -8.55 -3.97
C GLY A 168 1.44 -9.61 -5.02
N GLY A 169 0.39 -10.19 -5.56
CA GLY A 169 0.45 -11.19 -6.63
C GLY A 169 0.22 -10.60 -8.02
N GLN A 170 0.85 -11.20 -9.03
CA GLN A 170 0.61 -10.88 -10.45
C GLN A 170 -0.84 -11.03 -10.85
N ASN A 171 -1.55 -11.94 -10.21
CA ASN A 171 -2.91 -12.33 -10.54
C ASN A 171 -3.99 -11.33 -10.09
N SER A 172 -3.60 -10.23 -9.44
CA SER A 172 -4.51 -9.22 -8.88
C SER A 172 -4.00 -7.78 -9.03
N ASP A 173 -2.88 -7.57 -9.71
CA ASP A 173 -2.24 -6.27 -9.90
C ASP A 173 -3.08 -5.31 -10.76
N VAL A 174 -2.83 -4.03 -10.60
CA VAL A 174 -3.42 -2.96 -11.39
C VAL A 174 -2.78 -2.91 -12.78
N SER A 175 -3.59 -2.76 -13.82
CA SER A 175 -3.19 -2.66 -15.23
C SER A 175 -3.75 -1.40 -15.88
N ASP A 176 -3.29 -1.06 -17.08
CA ASP A 176 -3.74 0.15 -17.82
C ASP A 176 -5.25 0.19 -18.08
N THR A 177 -5.93 -0.95 -17.99
CA THR A 177 -7.38 -1.06 -18.21
C THR A 177 -8.19 -1.09 -16.91
N THR A 178 -7.53 -1.00 -15.75
CA THR A 178 -8.19 -1.03 -14.45
C THR A 178 -9.02 0.23 -14.25
N THR A 179 -10.30 0.06 -13.92
CA THR A 179 -11.24 1.16 -13.61
C THR A 179 -11.81 1.10 -12.20
N HIS A 180 -11.53 0.02 -11.49
CA HIS A 180 -12.08 -0.25 -10.16
C HIS A 180 -11.03 -0.99 -9.33
N ILE A 181 -10.72 -0.45 -8.17
CA ILE A 181 -9.72 -1.04 -7.26
C ILE A 181 -10.29 -1.27 -5.87
N VAL A 182 -9.66 -2.20 -5.17
CA VAL A 182 -9.77 -2.33 -3.71
C VAL A 182 -8.39 -2.02 -3.12
N LEU A 183 -8.33 -0.99 -2.29
CA LEU A 183 -7.14 -0.68 -1.49
C LEU A 183 -7.15 -1.48 -0.20
N GLU A 184 -5.99 -1.97 0.21
CA GLU A 184 -5.75 -2.54 1.53
C GLU A 184 -4.83 -1.65 2.36
N SER A 185 -5.01 -1.76 3.68
CA SER A 185 -4.16 -1.15 4.70
C SER A 185 -4.13 -2.01 5.98
#